data_f477cbb0c7d807fccbc5bc8c1c26c43c
#
_entry.id   f477cbb0c7d807fccbc5bc8c1c26c43c
#
_cell.length_a   1.000
_cell.length_b   1.000
_cell.length_c   1.000
_cell.angle_alpha   90.00
_cell.angle_beta   90.00
_cell.angle_gamma   90.00
#
_symmetry.space_group_name_H-M   'P 1'
#
loop_
_entity.id
_entity.type
_entity.pdbx_description
1 polymer ?
#
loop_
_entity_poly.entity_id
_entity_poly.type
_entity_poly.pdbx_seq_one_letter_code
_entity_poly.pdbx_strand_id
1 'polypeptide(L)'
;LMIRRPPRSTPLYSSAASDVYKRQRAFLPKYFPDYEKYLWIDCDAWVNDWKSVDLYFKACSESKLGITQTLGPGYKIMSKVNWLLGKLAIVKSQNFKHAISSKISMDKARKLAFAPHINIGVFSLEKNSPIWDVWQKNLNQSLKAGKVFGSEGLAINMSVYIDEVKTEFLPLNCNWIASNLLPKFDEKQNTFVEPYLPNFKIGIMHLAAGIWKDGKDMRVDKTIKIELETLDKNKILKSLRYNT
;
A
#
# COMPACT_ATOMS: atom_id res chain seq x y z
N LEU A 1 -0.29 20.42 -7.76
CA LEU A 1 -1.07 19.16 -7.62
C LEU A 1 -2.55 19.52 -7.49
N MET A 2 -3.29 19.58 -8.59
CA MET A 2 -4.75 19.76 -8.53
C MET A 2 -5.41 18.40 -8.34
N ILE A 3 -5.84 18.09 -7.12
CA ILE A 3 -6.75 16.98 -6.88
C ILE A 3 -8.16 17.49 -7.21
N ARG A 4 -8.60 17.33 -8.46
CA ARG A 4 -10.02 17.47 -8.78
C ARG A 4 -10.75 16.25 -8.25
N ARG A 5 -11.63 16.46 -7.27
CA ARG A 5 -12.61 15.43 -6.87
C ARG A 5 -13.47 15.10 -8.09
N PRO A 6 -13.70 13.83 -8.43
CA PRO A 6 -14.66 13.48 -9.46
C PRO A 6 -16.07 13.97 -9.06
N PRO A 7 -16.93 14.31 -10.01
CA PRO A 7 -18.26 14.82 -9.71
C PRO A 7 -19.07 13.83 -8.87
N ARG A 8 -19.73 14.32 -7.83
CA ARG A 8 -20.57 13.57 -6.89
C ARG A 8 -21.91 13.17 -7.53
N SER A 9 -21.93 12.37 -8.56
CA SER A 9 -23.18 11.97 -9.22
C SER A 9 -23.46 10.48 -9.32
N THR A 10 -22.68 9.63 -8.63
CA THR A 10 -22.99 8.18 -8.54
C THR A 10 -23.25 7.79 -7.09
N PRO A 11 -24.37 7.10 -6.80
CA PRO A 11 -24.65 6.62 -5.45
C PRO A 11 -23.53 5.72 -4.94
N LEU A 12 -23.03 6.00 -3.75
CA LEU A 12 -21.92 5.32 -3.08
C LEU A 12 -22.12 3.81 -2.82
N TYR A 13 -23.23 3.23 -3.29
CA TYR A 13 -23.68 1.87 -2.96
C TYR A 13 -23.89 0.94 -4.15
N SER A 14 -23.57 1.34 -5.38
CA SER A 14 -23.63 0.39 -6.49
C SER A 14 -22.30 -0.36 -6.57
N SER A 15 -22.36 -1.70 -6.69
CA SER A 15 -21.20 -2.55 -6.94
C SER A 15 -20.39 -2.07 -8.17
N ALA A 16 -21.09 -1.56 -9.20
CA ALA A 16 -20.49 -0.99 -10.40
C ALA A 16 -19.65 0.27 -10.13
N ALA A 17 -20.08 1.18 -9.26
CA ALA A 17 -19.30 2.36 -8.89
C ALA A 17 -18.02 1.98 -8.11
N SER A 18 -18.14 1.00 -7.22
CA SER A 18 -16.98 0.41 -6.52
C SER A 18 -15.98 -0.23 -7.49
N ASP A 19 -16.47 -0.86 -8.56
CA ASP A 19 -15.65 -1.54 -9.56
C ASP A 19 -14.89 -0.55 -10.46
N VAL A 20 -15.51 0.56 -10.83
CA VAL A 20 -14.86 1.65 -11.58
C VAL A 20 -13.75 2.30 -10.73
N TYR A 21 -14.02 2.55 -9.45
CA TYR A 21 -13.06 3.21 -8.55
C TYR A 21 -11.79 2.37 -8.31
N LYS A 22 -11.92 1.04 -8.29
CA LYS A 22 -10.80 0.11 -8.05
C LYS A 22 -9.99 -0.22 -9.30
N ARG A 23 -10.40 0.25 -10.48
CA ARG A 23 -9.71 0.04 -11.75
C ARG A 23 -8.88 1.25 -12.19
N GLN A 24 -8.91 2.37 -11.47
CA GLN A 24 -8.33 3.62 -11.97
C GLN A 24 -6.81 3.63 -11.95
N ARG A 25 -6.16 3.03 -10.95
CA ARG A 25 -4.71 3.10 -10.77
C ARG A 25 -3.94 2.54 -11.96
N ALA A 26 -4.34 1.37 -12.48
CA ALA A 26 -3.71 0.74 -13.63
C ALA A 26 -3.93 1.48 -14.95
N PHE A 27 -4.79 2.52 -14.97
CA PHE A 27 -5.16 3.28 -16.16
C PHE A 27 -4.81 4.77 -16.06
N LEU A 28 -3.94 5.15 -15.13
CA LEU A 28 -3.53 6.55 -14.94
C LEU A 28 -3.10 7.24 -16.25
N PRO A 29 -2.28 6.64 -17.12
CA PRO A 29 -1.87 7.29 -18.36
C PRO A 29 -3.03 7.58 -19.31
N LYS A 30 -4.11 6.78 -19.25
CA LYS A 30 -5.32 7.01 -20.06
C LYS A 30 -6.11 8.22 -19.58
N TYR A 31 -6.15 8.45 -18.25
CA TYR A 31 -6.93 9.54 -17.66
C TYR A 31 -6.14 10.85 -17.56
N PHE A 32 -4.82 10.76 -17.54
CA PHE A 32 -3.91 11.90 -17.39
C PHE A 32 -2.76 11.81 -18.42
N PRO A 33 -3.04 11.91 -19.74
CA PRO A 33 -2.08 11.61 -20.79
C PRO A 33 -0.93 12.62 -20.91
N ASP A 34 -1.03 13.78 -20.30
CA ASP A 34 -0.09 14.89 -20.46
C ASP A 34 1.12 14.84 -19.51
N TYR A 35 1.23 13.78 -18.71
CA TYR A 35 2.32 13.63 -17.72
C TYR A 35 3.24 12.48 -18.09
N GLU A 36 4.55 12.68 -17.91
CA GLU A 36 5.58 11.67 -18.20
C GLU A 36 5.77 10.65 -17.06
N LYS A 37 5.50 11.06 -15.82
CA LYS A 37 5.64 10.23 -14.61
C LYS A 37 4.43 10.37 -13.71
N TYR A 38 4.04 9.27 -13.09
CA TYR A 38 2.93 9.21 -12.16
C TYR A 38 3.42 8.78 -10.79
N LEU A 39 2.96 9.49 -9.78
CA LEU A 39 3.03 9.08 -8.38
C LEU A 39 1.61 9.00 -7.85
N TRP A 40 1.21 7.83 -7.44
CA TRP A 40 -0.05 7.60 -6.75
C TRP A 40 0.16 7.65 -5.24
N ILE A 41 -0.71 8.33 -4.53
CA ILE A 41 -0.78 8.33 -3.07
C ILE A 41 -2.25 8.18 -2.70
N ASP A 42 -2.61 7.16 -1.90
CA ASP A 42 -3.98 6.94 -1.43
C ASP A 42 -4.47 8.13 -0.59
N CYS A 43 -5.78 8.35 -0.59
CA CYS A 43 -6.42 9.49 0.09
C CYS A 43 -6.32 9.42 1.63
N ASP A 44 -5.97 8.27 2.19
CA ASP A 44 -5.69 8.06 3.61
C ASP A 44 -4.18 8.04 3.92
N ALA A 45 -3.35 8.53 2.99
CA ALA A 45 -1.93 8.75 3.16
C ALA A 45 -1.57 10.23 2.96
N TRP A 46 -0.45 10.67 3.55
CA TRP A 46 0.07 12.02 3.40
C TRP A 46 1.60 12.06 3.49
N VAL A 47 2.18 13.05 2.82
CA VAL A 47 3.64 13.23 2.75
C VAL A 47 4.13 13.97 3.99
N ASN A 48 4.96 13.31 4.79
CA ASN A 48 5.64 13.88 5.95
C ASN A 48 7.08 14.33 5.61
N ASP A 49 7.71 13.71 4.60
CA ASP A 49 9.00 14.12 4.07
C ASP A 49 9.02 14.03 2.54
N TRP A 50 9.22 15.17 1.88
CA TRP A 50 9.26 15.28 0.42
C TRP A 50 10.39 14.47 -0.23
N LYS A 51 11.46 14.13 0.49
CA LYS A 51 12.50 13.22 0.00
C LYS A 51 11.93 11.89 -0.48
N SER A 52 10.84 11.41 0.12
CA SER A 52 10.19 10.19 -0.33
C SER A 52 9.52 10.35 -1.69
N VAL A 53 8.97 11.51 -2.00
CA VAL A 53 8.42 11.83 -3.32
C VAL A 53 9.54 11.81 -4.38
N ASP A 54 10.69 12.43 -4.07
CA ASP A 54 11.87 12.41 -4.95
C ASP A 54 12.38 10.98 -5.19
N LEU A 55 12.38 10.14 -4.14
CA LEU A 55 12.77 8.73 -4.26
C LEU A 55 11.84 7.96 -5.18
N TYR A 56 10.51 8.17 -5.09
CA TYR A 56 9.56 7.54 -5.99
C TYR A 56 9.79 7.95 -7.44
N PHE A 57 10.05 9.24 -7.73
CA PHE A 57 10.34 9.69 -9.09
C PHE A 57 11.69 9.20 -9.62
N LYS A 58 12.66 8.96 -8.77
CA LYS A 58 13.92 8.27 -9.14
C LYS A 58 13.70 6.78 -9.38
N ALA A 59 12.91 6.12 -8.52
CA ALA A 59 12.65 4.69 -8.59
C ALA A 59 11.91 4.28 -9.88
N CYS A 60 11.04 5.12 -10.42
CA CYS A 60 10.31 4.80 -11.64
C CYS A 60 11.09 5.03 -12.93
N SER A 61 12.31 5.54 -12.87
CA SER A 61 13.16 5.72 -14.05
C SER A 61 13.47 4.38 -14.73
N GLU A 62 13.74 4.42 -16.03
CA GLU A 62 13.99 3.22 -16.85
C GLU A 62 12.78 2.26 -16.88
N SER A 63 11.57 2.81 -16.82
CA SER A 63 10.30 2.07 -16.84
C SER A 63 10.16 1.06 -15.68
N LYS A 64 10.83 1.29 -14.55
CA LYS A 64 10.67 0.48 -13.34
C LYS A 64 9.42 0.87 -12.56
N LEU A 65 8.83 -0.09 -11.86
CA LEU A 65 7.82 0.18 -10.85
C LEU A 65 8.49 0.59 -9.55
N GLY A 66 8.34 1.85 -9.13
CA GLY A 66 8.76 2.31 -7.80
C GLY A 66 7.69 1.98 -6.75
N ILE A 67 8.01 1.12 -5.77
CA ILE A 67 7.01 0.65 -4.78
C ILE A 67 7.69 0.16 -3.50
N THR A 68 6.91 0.00 -2.41
CA THR A 68 7.41 -0.58 -1.16
C THR A 68 6.81 -1.96 -0.90
N GLN A 69 7.61 -2.84 -0.30
CA GLN A 69 7.09 -4.08 0.28
C GLN A 69 6.56 -3.83 1.69
N THR A 70 5.51 -4.55 2.09
CA THR A 70 5.01 -4.55 3.47
C THR A 70 5.82 -5.54 4.31
N LEU A 71 7.12 -5.30 4.38
CA LEU A 71 8.10 -6.12 5.09
C LEU A 71 9.08 -5.21 5.81
N GLY A 72 9.23 -5.41 7.10
CA GLY A 72 10.19 -4.64 7.90
C GLY A 72 10.22 -5.06 9.36
N PRO A 73 11.23 -4.62 10.12
CA PRO A 73 11.34 -4.90 11.54
C PRO A 73 10.08 -4.44 12.29
N GLY A 74 9.51 -5.30 13.09
CA GLY A 74 8.33 -4.99 13.90
C GLY A 74 6.98 -5.00 13.17
N TYR A 75 6.94 -5.08 11.85
CA TYR A 75 5.68 -5.27 11.13
C TYR A 75 5.09 -6.65 11.42
N LYS A 76 3.76 -6.71 11.52
CA LYS A 76 3.07 -7.98 11.66
C LYS A 76 3.40 -8.90 10.49
N ILE A 77 3.76 -10.14 10.78
CA ILE A 77 4.03 -11.14 9.75
C ILE A 77 2.74 -11.38 8.96
N MET A 78 2.79 -11.07 7.67
CA MET A 78 1.64 -11.22 6.76
C MET A 78 1.42 -12.66 6.30
N SER A 79 2.43 -13.52 6.49
CA SER A 79 2.37 -14.96 6.19
C SER A 79 2.57 -15.76 7.46
N LYS A 80 1.71 -16.75 7.69
CA LYS A 80 1.79 -17.67 8.83
C LYS A 80 1.84 -19.10 8.34
N VAL A 81 2.71 -19.90 8.92
CA VAL A 81 2.77 -21.36 8.69
C VAL A 81 2.30 -22.04 9.98
N ASN A 82 1.23 -22.80 9.90
CA ASN A 82 0.74 -23.62 10.99
C ASN A 82 0.98 -25.10 10.65
N TRP A 83 1.65 -25.82 11.53
CA TRP A 83 1.84 -27.26 11.39
C TRP A 83 0.62 -28.02 11.91
N LEU A 84 0.12 -28.95 11.12
CA LEU A 84 -0.94 -29.86 11.50
C LEU A 84 -0.34 -31.27 11.67
N LEU A 85 -0.51 -31.87 12.82
CA LEU A 85 -0.01 -33.22 13.15
C LEU A 85 1.51 -33.39 12.90
N GLY A 86 2.28 -32.32 12.97
CA GLY A 86 3.72 -32.32 12.73
C GLY A 86 4.17 -32.69 11.32
N LYS A 87 3.26 -32.93 10.38
CA LYS A 87 3.54 -33.40 9.02
C LYS A 87 3.03 -32.49 7.90
N LEU A 88 1.96 -31.75 8.17
CA LEU A 88 1.32 -30.88 7.18
C LEU A 88 1.49 -29.42 7.56
N ALA A 89 1.88 -28.59 6.62
CA ALA A 89 1.97 -27.15 6.80
C ALA A 89 0.78 -26.45 6.12
N ILE A 90 0.05 -25.63 6.90
CA ILE A 90 -0.98 -24.75 6.38
C ILE A 90 -0.40 -23.35 6.30
N VAL A 91 -0.26 -22.83 5.07
CA VAL A 91 0.20 -21.47 4.82
C VAL A 91 -1.00 -20.53 4.75
N LYS A 92 -0.99 -19.51 5.60
CA LYS A 92 -1.95 -18.41 5.57
C LYS A 92 -1.23 -17.14 5.17
N SER A 93 -1.47 -16.64 3.97
CA SER A 93 -0.98 -15.33 3.53
C SER A 93 -2.09 -14.57 2.81
N GLN A 94 -2.00 -13.24 2.82
CA GLN A 94 -2.97 -12.39 2.13
C GLN A 94 -2.93 -12.65 0.62
N ASN A 95 -1.73 -12.69 0.03
CA ASN A 95 -1.55 -12.98 -1.39
C ASN A 95 -2.13 -14.34 -1.77
N PHE A 96 -1.86 -15.40 -1.00
CA PHE A 96 -2.40 -16.73 -1.23
C PHE A 96 -3.94 -16.75 -1.17
N LYS A 97 -4.50 -16.14 -0.12
CA LYS A 97 -5.96 -16.05 0.06
C LYS A 97 -6.63 -15.36 -1.14
N HIS A 98 -6.08 -14.24 -1.60
CA HIS A 98 -6.62 -13.51 -2.74
C HIS A 98 -6.44 -14.30 -4.05
N ALA A 99 -5.30 -14.95 -4.27
CA ALA A 99 -5.05 -15.78 -5.43
C ALA A 99 -6.06 -16.93 -5.54
N ILE A 100 -6.30 -17.67 -4.45
CA ILE A 100 -7.29 -18.74 -4.41
C ILE A 100 -8.71 -18.23 -4.66
N SER A 101 -9.10 -17.12 -4.01
CA SER A 101 -10.43 -16.53 -4.20
C SER A 101 -10.65 -16.02 -5.62
N SER A 102 -9.60 -15.63 -6.32
CA SER A 102 -9.61 -15.18 -7.72
C SER A 102 -9.40 -16.33 -8.71
N LYS A 103 -9.40 -17.59 -8.24
CA LYS A 103 -9.19 -18.79 -9.07
C LYS A 103 -7.90 -18.73 -9.91
N ILE A 104 -6.87 -18.12 -9.38
CA ILE A 104 -5.52 -18.18 -9.96
C ILE A 104 -4.99 -19.60 -9.80
N SER A 105 -4.20 -20.08 -10.76
CA SER A 105 -3.65 -21.43 -10.70
C SER A 105 -2.88 -21.67 -9.41
N MET A 106 -2.95 -22.92 -8.89
CA MET A 106 -2.35 -23.28 -7.62
C MET A 106 -0.84 -23.00 -7.60
N ASP A 107 -0.14 -23.20 -8.72
CA ASP A 107 1.31 -22.96 -8.80
C ASP A 107 1.66 -21.48 -8.62
N LYS A 108 0.90 -20.59 -9.26
CA LYS A 108 1.04 -19.14 -9.06
C LYS A 108 0.66 -18.74 -7.64
N ALA A 109 -0.44 -19.29 -7.10
CA ALA A 109 -0.85 -19.02 -5.73
C ALA A 109 0.21 -19.46 -4.70
N ARG A 110 0.87 -20.60 -4.90
CA ARG A 110 1.97 -21.07 -4.05
C ARG A 110 3.18 -20.16 -4.11
N LYS A 111 3.60 -19.68 -5.30
CA LYS A 111 4.68 -18.68 -5.43
C LYS A 111 4.35 -17.41 -4.66
N LEU A 112 3.11 -16.93 -4.75
CA LEU A 112 2.65 -15.74 -4.04
C LEU A 112 2.49 -15.93 -2.53
N ALA A 113 2.37 -17.17 -2.05
CA ALA A 113 2.09 -17.47 -0.65
C ALA A 113 3.16 -16.91 0.31
N PHE A 114 4.42 -16.98 -0.10
CA PHE A 114 5.57 -16.54 0.69
C PHE A 114 6.16 -15.21 0.21
N ALA A 115 5.69 -14.68 -0.91
CA ALA A 115 6.14 -13.40 -1.41
C ALA A 115 5.75 -12.27 -0.43
N PRO A 116 6.65 -11.33 -0.13
CA PRO A 116 6.32 -10.15 0.67
C PRO A 116 5.13 -9.41 0.06
N HIS A 117 4.11 -9.11 0.87
CA HIS A 117 2.95 -8.39 0.37
C HIS A 117 3.35 -6.97 -0.06
N ILE A 118 2.85 -6.54 -1.22
CA ILE A 118 3.02 -5.18 -1.74
C ILE A 118 1.71 -4.43 -1.51
N ASN A 119 1.80 -3.29 -0.82
CA ASN A 119 0.69 -2.37 -0.68
C ASN A 119 0.75 -1.32 -1.79
N ILE A 120 -0.32 -1.22 -2.57
CA ILE A 120 -0.41 -0.32 -3.74
C ILE A 120 -0.88 1.11 -3.39
N GLY A 121 -0.94 1.44 -2.13
CA GLY A 121 -1.38 2.78 -1.69
C GLY A 121 -0.40 3.89 -2.06
N VAL A 122 0.86 3.54 -2.32
CA VAL A 122 1.85 4.47 -2.88
C VAL A 122 2.70 3.73 -3.90
N PHE A 123 2.78 4.25 -5.11
CA PHE A 123 3.65 3.73 -6.18
C PHE A 123 3.96 4.81 -7.21
N SER A 124 5.02 4.60 -7.97
CA SER A 124 5.37 5.44 -9.12
C SER A 124 5.68 4.62 -10.36
N LEU A 125 5.37 5.20 -11.53
CA LEU A 125 5.62 4.56 -12.82
C LEU A 125 5.69 5.61 -13.94
N GLU A 126 6.52 5.39 -14.94
CA GLU A 126 6.58 6.23 -16.15
C GLU A 126 5.38 5.96 -17.08
N LYS A 127 4.97 6.98 -17.83
CA LYS A 127 3.84 6.96 -18.77
C LYS A 127 3.90 5.78 -19.75
N ASN A 128 5.05 5.59 -20.38
CA ASN A 128 5.24 4.62 -21.46
C ASN A 128 5.75 3.26 -20.95
N SER A 129 5.67 3.00 -19.63
CA SER A 129 6.13 1.74 -19.09
C SER A 129 5.23 0.57 -19.53
N PRO A 130 5.80 -0.54 -20.05
CA PRO A 130 5.04 -1.74 -20.41
C PRO A 130 4.37 -2.41 -19.20
N ILE A 131 4.75 -2.00 -18.00
CA ILE A 131 4.18 -2.54 -16.75
C ILE A 131 2.68 -2.23 -16.63
N TRP A 132 2.20 -1.12 -17.21
CA TRP A 132 0.78 -0.82 -17.24
C TRP A 132 -0.05 -1.93 -17.89
N ASP A 133 0.40 -2.45 -19.04
CA ASP A 133 -0.31 -3.52 -19.76
C ASP A 133 -0.29 -4.84 -18.97
N VAL A 134 0.86 -5.18 -18.38
CA VAL A 134 0.99 -6.36 -17.53
C VAL A 134 0.06 -6.26 -16.32
N TRP A 135 0.02 -5.10 -15.65
CA TRP A 135 -0.85 -4.86 -14.51
C TRP A 135 -2.33 -4.95 -14.91
N GLN A 136 -2.73 -4.31 -16.00
CA GLN A 136 -4.11 -4.37 -16.52
C GLN A 136 -4.53 -5.82 -16.86
N LYS A 137 -3.65 -6.61 -17.51
CA LYS A 137 -3.88 -8.03 -17.78
C LYS A 137 -4.13 -8.81 -16.50
N ASN A 138 -3.29 -8.64 -15.48
CA ASN A 138 -3.42 -9.32 -14.19
C ASN A 138 -4.65 -8.86 -13.42
N LEU A 139 -4.98 -7.57 -13.49
CA LEU A 139 -6.20 -7.03 -12.89
C LEU A 139 -7.45 -7.66 -13.52
N ASN A 140 -7.51 -7.73 -14.85
CA ASN A 140 -8.61 -8.37 -15.55
C ASN A 140 -8.72 -9.86 -15.19
N GLN A 141 -7.59 -10.59 -15.07
CA GLN A 141 -7.59 -11.97 -14.61
C GLN A 141 -8.13 -12.10 -13.19
N SER A 142 -7.67 -11.25 -12.28
CA SER A 142 -8.10 -11.26 -10.87
C SER A 142 -9.58 -10.96 -10.69
N LEU A 143 -10.16 -10.13 -11.56
CA LEU A 143 -11.57 -9.73 -11.52
C LEU A 143 -12.53 -10.77 -12.11
N LYS A 144 -12.08 -11.64 -13.03
CA LYS A 144 -12.97 -12.61 -13.70
C LYS A 144 -13.66 -13.58 -12.74
N ALA A 145 -13.03 -13.94 -11.65
CA ALA A 145 -13.55 -14.94 -10.70
C ALA A 145 -13.40 -14.51 -9.24
N GLY A 146 -12.68 -13.43 -8.98
CA GLY A 146 -12.35 -12.94 -7.63
C GLY A 146 -13.37 -11.95 -7.08
N LYS A 147 -13.21 -11.66 -5.80
CA LYS A 147 -13.87 -10.51 -5.17
C LYS A 147 -13.16 -9.24 -5.64
N VAL A 148 -13.92 -8.19 -5.89
CA VAL A 148 -13.38 -6.87 -6.29
C VAL A 148 -12.37 -6.35 -5.26
N PHE A 149 -12.69 -6.53 -3.97
CA PHE A 149 -11.76 -6.18 -2.90
C PHE A 149 -10.51 -7.06 -2.92
N GLY A 150 -9.36 -6.45 -3.04
CA GLY A 150 -8.05 -7.10 -3.07
C GLY A 150 -7.57 -7.53 -4.47
N SER A 151 -8.41 -7.44 -5.52
CA SER A 151 -8.01 -7.83 -6.89
C SER A 151 -6.90 -6.93 -7.44
N GLU A 152 -6.92 -5.64 -7.15
CA GLU A 152 -5.91 -4.70 -7.62
C GLU A 152 -4.56 -4.94 -6.93
N GLY A 153 -4.58 -5.16 -5.60
CA GLY A 153 -3.39 -5.57 -4.86
C GLY A 153 -2.84 -6.93 -5.32
N LEU A 154 -3.72 -7.91 -5.58
CA LEU A 154 -3.30 -9.19 -6.14
C LEU A 154 -2.65 -9.01 -7.50
N ALA A 155 -3.24 -8.18 -8.38
CA ALA A 155 -2.73 -7.96 -9.74
C ALA A 155 -1.31 -7.40 -9.73
N ILE A 156 -1.00 -6.41 -8.89
CA ILE A 156 0.36 -5.88 -8.82
C ILE A 156 1.34 -6.88 -8.20
N ASN A 157 0.92 -7.64 -7.17
CA ASN A 157 1.75 -8.70 -6.61
C ASN A 157 2.03 -9.80 -7.65
N MET A 158 1.07 -10.12 -8.54
CA MET A 158 1.30 -11.02 -9.68
C MET A 158 2.28 -10.41 -10.68
N SER A 159 2.13 -9.15 -11.04
CA SER A 159 3.03 -8.48 -11.98
C SER A 159 4.47 -8.52 -11.48
N VAL A 160 4.68 -8.28 -10.17
CA VAL A 160 6.03 -8.25 -9.58
C VAL A 160 6.61 -9.66 -9.40
N TYR A 161 5.84 -10.61 -8.83
CA TYR A 161 6.41 -11.89 -8.39
C TYR A 161 6.17 -13.06 -9.35
N ILE A 162 5.26 -12.91 -10.32
CA ILE A 162 5.00 -13.95 -11.32
C ILE A 162 5.51 -13.54 -12.70
N ASP A 163 5.20 -12.28 -13.11
CA ASP A 163 5.63 -11.77 -14.41
C ASP A 163 6.99 -11.05 -14.32
N GLU A 164 7.54 -10.90 -13.12
CA GLU A 164 8.90 -10.41 -12.83
C GLU A 164 9.20 -9.04 -13.48
N VAL A 165 8.19 -8.14 -13.44
CA VAL A 165 8.36 -6.79 -13.99
C VAL A 165 9.48 -6.04 -13.26
N LYS A 166 10.21 -5.20 -13.98
CA LYS A 166 11.28 -4.39 -13.41
C LYS A 166 10.76 -3.54 -12.26
N THR A 167 11.23 -3.80 -11.05
CA THR A 167 10.74 -3.15 -9.83
C THR A 167 11.90 -2.59 -9.03
N GLU A 168 11.77 -1.36 -8.59
CA GLU A 168 12.65 -0.72 -7.61
C GLU A 168 11.94 -0.66 -6.27
N PHE A 169 12.42 -1.43 -5.30
CA PHE A 169 11.86 -1.45 -3.97
C PHE A 169 12.42 -0.33 -3.11
N LEU A 170 11.57 0.56 -2.68
CA LEU A 170 11.91 1.67 -1.80
C LEU A 170 11.88 1.24 -0.33
N PRO A 171 12.61 1.96 0.55
CA PRO A 171 12.57 1.75 1.99
C PRO A 171 11.16 1.87 2.55
N LEU A 172 10.91 1.13 3.64
CA LEU A 172 9.59 1.02 4.26
C LEU A 172 8.99 2.36 4.70
N ASN A 173 9.82 3.29 5.16
CA ASN A 173 9.40 4.63 5.55
C ASN A 173 8.81 5.46 4.40
N CYS A 174 9.01 5.07 3.13
CA CYS A 174 8.38 5.70 1.98
C CYS A 174 6.87 5.38 1.84
N ASN A 175 6.39 4.34 2.53
CA ASN A 175 4.95 4.03 2.64
C ASN A 175 4.70 3.35 4.00
N TRP A 176 4.72 4.14 5.07
CA TRP A 176 4.57 3.66 6.43
C TRP A 176 3.13 3.33 6.77
N ILE A 177 2.80 2.05 6.87
CA ILE A 177 1.46 1.59 7.23
C ILE A 177 1.30 1.58 8.74
N ALA A 178 0.72 2.65 9.28
CA ALA A 178 0.63 2.88 10.71
C ALA A 178 -0.22 1.84 11.47
N SER A 179 -1.18 1.18 10.80
CA SER A 179 -1.96 0.09 11.39
C SER A 179 -1.14 -1.19 11.63
N ASN A 180 -0.01 -1.36 10.93
CA ASN A 180 0.89 -2.49 11.14
C ASN A 180 1.85 -2.26 12.31
N LEU A 181 2.36 -1.02 12.42
CA LEU A 181 3.25 -0.60 13.50
C LEU A 181 3.14 0.91 13.69
N LEU A 182 2.89 1.35 14.92
CA LEU A 182 2.87 2.77 15.23
C LEU A 182 4.28 3.37 15.13
N PRO A 183 4.42 4.57 14.57
CA PRO A 183 5.70 5.28 14.57
C PRO A 183 6.02 5.80 15.98
N LYS A 184 7.27 6.17 16.21
CA LYS A 184 7.65 7.05 17.30
C LYS A 184 7.61 8.51 16.87
N PHE A 185 7.64 9.41 17.83
CA PHE A 185 7.70 10.84 17.59
C PHE A 185 9.02 11.41 18.08
N ASP A 186 9.72 12.09 17.20
CA ASP A 186 10.89 12.90 17.56
C ASP A 186 10.44 14.31 17.93
N GLU A 187 10.47 14.64 19.23
CA GLU A 187 10.03 15.93 19.74
C GLU A 187 10.98 17.06 19.31
N LYS A 188 12.28 16.76 19.14
CA LYS A 188 13.30 17.75 18.74
C LYS A 188 13.12 18.19 17.30
N GLN A 189 12.81 17.23 16.41
CA GLN A 189 12.58 17.50 14.99
C GLN A 189 11.10 17.71 14.65
N ASN A 190 10.19 17.57 15.63
CA ASN A 190 8.74 17.64 15.46
C ASN A 190 8.23 16.75 14.30
N THR A 191 8.66 15.50 14.25
CA THR A 191 8.37 14.60 13.14
C THR A 191 8.16 13.15 13.58
N PHE A 192 7.47 12.36 12.74
CA PHE A 192 7.32 10.92 12.94
C PHE A 192 8.54 10.18 12.39
N VAL A 193 9.01 9.19 13.15
CA VAL A 193 10.16 8.36 12.83
C VAL A 193 9.85 6.88 13.02
N GLU A 194 10.65 6.01 12.38
CA GLU A 194 10.60 4.57 12.62
C GLU A 194 10.87 4.27 14.11
N PRO A 195 10.15 3.29 14.71
CA PRO A 195 10.28 3.00 16.14
C PRO A 195 11.54 2.22 16.52
N TYR A 196 12.36 1.86 15.53
CA TYR A 196 13.62 1.13 15.67
C TYR A 196 14.78 1.91 15.05
N LEU A 197 16.00 1.59 15.45
CA LEU A 197 17.20 2.20 14.91
C LEU A 197 17.35 1.96 13.40
N PRO A 198 17.82 2.97 12.64
CA PRO A 198 18.36 4.24 13.11
C PRO A 198 17.31 5.37 13.25
N ASN A 199 16.03 5.06 13.39
CA ASN A 199 14.91 6.00 13.55
C ASN A 199 14.75 6.93 12.34
N PHE A 200 14.77 6.35 11.14
CA PHE A 200 14.55 7.12 9.92
C PHE A 200 13.22 7.87 9.97
N LYS A 201 13.23 9.09 9.45
CA LYS A 201 12.03 9.89 9.32
C LYS A 201 11.01 9.18 8.42
N ILE A 202 9.76 9.12 8.88
CA ILE A 202 8.66 8.60 8.05
C ILE A 202 8.49 9.56 6.86
N GLY A 203 8.52 9.03 5.66
CA GLY A 203 8.37 9.81 4.44
C GLY A 203 6.91 10.03 4.08
N ILE A 204 6.16 8.93 3.95
CA ILE A 204 4.72 8.97 3.69
C ILE A 204 4.02 8.17 4.79
N MET A 205 3.16 8.84 5.54
CA MET A 205 2.31 8.25 6.55
C MET A 205 1.04 7.71 5.88
N HIS A 206 0.73 6.44 6.08
CA HIS A 206 -0.42 5.77 5.46
C HIS A 206 -1.31 5.13 6.53
N LEU A 207 -2.56 5.55 6.62
CA LEU A 207 -3.55 5.06 7.59
C LEU A 207 -4.34 3.85 7.07
N ALA A 208 -3.74 3.05 6.17
CA ALA A 208 -4.35 1.86 5.60
C ALA A 208 -4.96 0.96 6.70
N ALA A 209 -6.13 0.39 6.43
CA ALA A 209 -6.93 -0.39 7.37
C ALA A 209 -7.48 0.39 8.59
N GLY A 210 -7.17 1.68 8.70
CA GLY A 210 -7.64 2.57 9.76
C GLY A 210 -6.90 2.41 11.09
N ILE A 211 -6.95 3.46 11.88
CA ILE A 211 -6.53 3.48 13.28
C ILE A 211 -7.79 3.73 14.11
N TRP A 212 -8.18 2.75 14.90
CA TRP A 212 -9.44 2.78 15.63
C TRP A 212 -9.22 3.11 17.10
N LYS A 213 -10.01 4.03 17.62
CA LYS A 213 -10.10 4.35 19.04
C LYS A 213 -11.56 4.63 19.40
N ASP A 214 -12.05 4.00 20.45
CA ASP A 214 -13.44 4.17 20.93
C ASP A 214 -14.52 3.99 19.83
N GLY A 215 -14.32 3.00 18.96
CA GLY A 215 -15.22 2.71 17.84
C GLY A 215 -15.15 3.70 16.67
N LYS A 216 -14.26 4.69 16.71
CA LYS A 216 -14.07 5.70 15.67
C LYS A 216 -12.78 5.47 14.88
N ASP A 217 -12.83 5.73 13.59
CA ASP A 217 -11.68 5.60 12.68
C ASP A 217 -10.99 6.96 12.50
N MET A 218 -9.70 7.03 12.77
CA MET A 218 -8.89 8.24 12.61
C MET A 218 -8.89 8.77 11.17
N ARG A 219 -9.13 7.93 10.16
CA ARG A 219 -9.23 8.37 8.75
C ARG A 219 -10.39 9.34 8.54
N VAL A 220 -11.44 9.24 9.34
CA VAL A 220 -12.66 10.04 9.24
C VAL A 220 -12.74 11.08 10.35
N ASP A 221 -12.50 10.67 11.59
CA ASP A 221 -12.57 11.55 12.77
C ASP A 221 -11.23 12.22 13.03
N LYS A 222 -11.18 13.53 12.81
CA LYS A 222 -9.98 14.37 13.00
C LYS A 222 -9.61 14.58 14.48
N THR A 223 -10.52 14.32 15.40
CA THR A 223 -10.30 14.57 16.84
C THR A 223 -9.53 13.44 17.51
N ILE A 224 -9.40 12.29 16.85
CA ILE A 224 -8.73 11.13 17.42
C ILE A 224 -7.24 11.41 17.60
N LYS A 225 -6.79 11.24 18.84
CA LYS A 225 -5.37 11.20 19.21
C LYS A 225 -5.09 9.87 19.87
N ILE A 226 -3.95 9.29 19.57
CA ILE A 226 -3.45 8.06 20.18
C ILE A 226 -2.18 8.33 20.96
N GLU A 227 -1.89 7.46 21.89
CA GLU A 227 -0.64 7.49 22.64
C GLU A 227 0.49 6.99 21.74
N LEU A 228 1.55 7.78 21.61
CA LEU A 228 2.77 7.44 20.91
C LEU A 228 3.95 7.55 21.87
N GLU A 229 4.93 6.67 21.69
CA GLU A 229 6.21 6.78 22.36
C GLU A 229 7.09 7.80 21.62
N THR A 230 7.82 8.63 22.38
CA THR A 230 8.85 9.51 21.86
C THR A 230 10.21 8.79 21.81
N LEU A 231 11.22 9.41 21.17
CA LEU A 231 12.59 8.88 21.19
C LEU A 231 13.17 8.87 22.61
N ASP A 232 12.77 9.80 23.46
CA ASP A 232 13.18 9.88 24.87
C ASP A 232 12.33 8.97 25.79
N LYS A 233 11.53 8.05 25.21
CA LYS A 233 10.67 7.07 25.90
C LYS A 233 9.51 7.70 26.70
N ASN A 234 9.20 8.95 26.48
CA ASN A 234 7.99 9.60 27.00
C ASN A 234 6.78 9.18 26.18
N LYS A 235 5.58 9.45 26.69
CA LYS A 235 4.32 9.21 26.00
C LYS A 235 3.65 10.53 25.68
N ILE A 236 3.18 10.68 24.44
CA ILE A 236 2.46 11.84 23.98
C ILE A 236 1.15 11.45 23.28
N LEU A 237 0.17 12.30 23.31
CA LEU A 237 -1.08 12.14 22.58
C LEU A 237 -1.00 12.91 21.24
N LYS A 238 -0.95 12.19 20.13
CA LYS A 238 -0.92 12.80 18.79
C LYS A 238 -1.88 12.11 17.83
N SER A 239 -2.34 12.88 16.85
CA SER A 239 -2.99 12.34 15.66
C SER A 239 -1.92 11.93 14.63
N LEU A 240 -2.15 10.83 13.92
CA LEU A 240 -1.33 10.44 12.76
C LEU A 240 -1.81 11.07 11.45
N ARG A 241 -2.86 11.89 11.52
CA ARG A 241 -3.29 12.69 10.36
C ARG A 241 -2.37 13.88 10.19
N TYR A 242 -2.34 14.37 8.95
CA TYR A 242 -1.74 15.67 8.67
C TYR A 242 -2.48 16.75 9.45
N ASN A 243 -1.76 17.48 10.28
CA ASN A 243 -2.25 18.66 10.98
C ASN A 243 -1.60 19.86 10.32
N THR A 244 -2.43 20.75 9.77
CA THR A 244 -2.04 22.09 9.34
C THR A 244 -1.75 22.98 10.53
#